data_a7ad68e9e2c30eb5d615d2610b416e86
#
_entry.id   a7ad68e9e2c30eb5d615d2610b416e86
#
_cell.length_a   1.000
_cell.length_b   1.000
_cell.length_c   1.000
_cell.angle_alpha   90.00
_cell.angle_beta   90.00
_cell.angle_gamma   90.00
#
_symmetry.space_group_name_H-M   'P 1'
#
loop_
_entity.id
_entity.type
_entity.pdbx_description
1 polymer ?
#
loop_
_entity_poly.entity_id
_entity_poly.type
_entity_poly.pdbx_seq_one_letter_code
_entity_poly.pdbx_strand_id
1 'polypeptide(L)'
;MKILPTLFVLFFSSLVTAKDIKDYEIEGMKIGDTLLQFYDKKVILENIEDFQYVNNDFYQVGFYRNLSSEFKTFDAIQVSLKTNDPNFIIYSIGGGIFYNNNIQNCYSKQNELIREIQNLFLSIEISNFYGDHPEDASGESKITQTNFDFENLDSIRVSCFDWSEKLFKKYNWTDHLKLNLDTKEYSDWLMYKAY
;
A
#
# COMPACT_ATOMS: atom_id res chain seq x y z
N MET A 1 29.69 -21.51 -52.40
CA MET A 1 28.78 -21.70 -51.23
C MET A 1 29.28 -20.82 -50.12
N LYS A 2 28.66 -19.64 -49.85
CA LYS A 2 29.08 -18.70 -48.77
C LYS A 2 28.26 -19.06 -47.54
N ILE A 3 28.97 -19.53 -46.48
CA ILE A 3 28.39 -19.79 -45.17
C ILE A 3 28.30 -18.46 -44.44
N LEU A 4 27.09 -17.98 -44.20
CA LEU A 4 26.81 -16.80 -43.42
C LEU A 4 26.85 -17.21 -41.92
N PRO A 5 27.69 -16.60 -41.05
CA PRO A 5 27.69 -16.91 -39.64
C PRO A 5 26.43 -16.32 -39.02
N THR A 6 25.57 -17.17 -38.46
CA THR A 6 24.41 -16.78 -37.68
C THR A 6 24.93 -16.22 -36.35
N LEU A 7 24.84 -14.89 -36.18
CA LEU A 7 25.17 -14.21 -34.92
C LEU A 7 24.07 -14.53 -33.90
N PHE A 8 24.39 -15.39 -32.94
CA PHE A 8 23.49 -15.74 -31.84
C PHE A 8 23.59 -14.62 -30.78
N VAL A 9 22.63 -13.67 -30.83
CA VAL A 9 22.53 -12.62 -29.82
C VAL A 9 21.89 -13.23 -28.58
N LEU A 10 22.71 -13.55 -27.58
CA LEU A 10 22.24 -13.92 -26.25
C LEU A 10 21.71 -12.66 -25.55
N PHE A 11 20.38 -12.51 -25.50
CA PHE A 11 19.73 -11.57 -24.60
C PHE A 11 19.91 -12.07 -23.17
N PHE A 12 20.91 -11.55 -22.48
CA PHE A 12 20.95 -11.64 -21.03
C PHE A 12 19.86 -10.72 -20.50
N SER A 13 18.69 -11.29 -20.20
CA SER A 13 17.73 -10.65 -19.33
C SER A 13 18.36 -10.58 -17.95
N SER A 14 19.01 -9.45 -17.63
CA SER A 14 19.38 -9.17 -16.25
C SER A 14 18.07 -9.11 -15.44
N LEU A 15 17.86 -10.08 -14.58
CA LEU A 15 16.83 -10.00 -13.54
C LEU A 15 17.22 -8.81 -12.67
N VAL A 16 16.60 -7.66 -12.90
CA VAL A 16 16.71 -6.51 -12.00
C VAL A 16 15.91 -6.89 -10.77
N THR A 17 16.59 -7.32 -9.72
CA THR A 17 15.99 -7.51 -8.40
C THR A 17 15.78 -6.14 -7.78
N ALA A 18 14.57 -5.84 -7.38
CA ALA A 18 14.25 -4.67 -6.59
C ALA A 18 14.99 -4.71 -5.24
N LYS A 19 15.51 -3.57 -4.78
CA LYS A 19 16.30 -3.48 -3.54
C LYS A 19 15.72 -2.50 -2.53
N ASP A 20 14.83 -1.61 -2.96
CA ASP A 20 14.27 -0.52 -2.18
C ASP A 20 12.75 -0.51 -2.34
N ILE A 21 12.03 -0.06 -1.33
CA ILE A 21 10.58 0.09 -1.38
C ILE A 21 10.12 0.98 -2.55
N LYS A 22 10.99 1.89 -3.01
CA LYS A 22 10.77 2.77 -4.16
C LYS A 22 10.75 2.03 -5.51
N ASP A 23 11.17 0.76 -5.53
CA ASP A 23 11.08 -0.08 -6.72
C ASP A 23 9.69 -0.68 -6.91
N TYR A 24 8.82 -0.61 -5.89
CA TYR A 24 7.42 -1.06 -5.96
C TYR A 24 6.49 0.12 -6.19
N GLU A 25 5.43 -0.09 -6.99
CA GLU A 25 4.45 0.95 -7.31
C GLU A 25 3.01 0.51 -7.03
N ILE A 26 2.18 1.47 -6.63
CA ILE A 26 0.74 1.31 -6.52
C ILE A 26 0.08 2.29 -7.49
N GLU A 27 -0.63 1.78 -8.50
CA GLU A 27 -1.27 2.56 -9.57
C GLU A 27 -0.31 3.55 -10.28
N GLY A 28 0.96 3.13 -10.43
CA GLY A 28 2.01 3.93 -11.05
C GLY A 28 2.69 4.96 -10.14
N MET A 29 2.27 5.08 -8.90
CA MET A 29 2.85 5.98 -7.89
C MET A 29 3.85 5.23 -7.00
N LYS A 30 4.93 5.89 -6.60
CA LYS A 30 6.01 5.35 -5.76
C LYS A 30 6.30 6.23 -4.55
N ILE A 31 6.90 5.63 -3.55
CA ILE A 31 7.52 6.38 -2.43
C ILE A 31 8.59 7.33 -3.01
N GLY A 32 8.51 8.60 -2.61
CA GLY A 32 9.41 9.66 -3.06
C GLY A 32 8.97 10.41 -4.32
N ASP A 33 7.96 9.94 -5.04
CA ASP A 33 7.36 10.72 -6.13
C ASP A 33 6.68 11.97 -5.59
N THR A 34 6.51 12.98 -6.43
CA THR A 34 5.59 14.08 -6.12
C THR A 34 4.18 13.74 -6.58
N LEU A 35 3.21 13.86 -5.68
CA LEU A 35 1.80 13.62 -6.01
C LEU A 35 1.28 14.57 -7.10
N LEU A 36 1.97 15.71 -7.31
CA LEU A 36 1.66 16.67 -8.40
C LEU A 36 1.88 16.12 -9.81
N GLN A 37 2.58 14.98 -9.97
CA GLN A 37 2.71 14.30 -11.26
C GLN A 37 1.40 13.59 -11.67
N PHE A 38 0.53 13.30 -10.71
CA PHE A 38 -0.68 12.49 -10.90
C PHE A 38 -1.95 13.33 -10.76
N TYR A 39 -1.92 14.35 -9.90
CA TYR A 39 -3.09 15.18 -9.57
C TYR A 39 -2.73 16.66 -9.47
N ASP A 40 -3.63 17.53 -9.93
CA ASP A 40 -3.52 18.97 -9.70
C ASP A 40 -3.57 19.28 -8.21
N LYS A 41 -2.83 20.31 -7.77
CA LYS A 41 -2.79 20.76 -6.37
C LYS A 41 -4.19 20.97 -5.77
N LYS A 42 -5.12 21.51 -6.55
CA LYS A 42 -6.50 21.73 -6.11
C LYS A 42 -7.17 20.41 -5.74
N VAL A 43 -7.04 19.39 -6.60
CA VAL A 43 -7.59 18.05 -6.36
C VAL A 43 -6.99 17.43 -5.10
N ILE A 44 -5.67 17.53 -4.89
CA ILE A 44 -4.99 17.04 -3.69
C ILE A 44 -5.61 17.68 -2.44
N LEU A 45 -5.74 18.99 -2.42
CA LEU A 45 -6.25 19.73 -1.25
C LEU A 45 -7.73 19.47 -0.96
N GLU A 46 -8.53 19.20 -1.98
CA GLU A 46 -9.97 18.87 -1.85
C GLU A 46 -10.21 17.42 -1.34
N ASN A 47 -9.20 16.56 -1.40
CA ASN A 47 -9.29 15.16 -0.99
C ASN A 47 -8.49 14.87 0.30
N ILE A 48 -8.12 15.88 1.09
CA ILE A 48 -7.51 15.70 2.40
C ILE A 48 -8.52 15.02 3.32
N GLU A 49 -8.09 13.93 3.96
CA GLU A 49 -8.89 13.18 4.93
C GLU A 49 -8.71 13.78 6.34
N ASP A 50 -9.82 13.94 7.05
CA ASP A 50 -9.85 14.50 8.42
C ASP A 50 -9.57 13.43 9.47
N PHE A 51 -8.30 13.02 9.58
CA PHE A 51 -7.85 12.22 10.70
C PHE A 51 -7.48 13.14 11.87
N GLN A 52 -8.13 12.94 13.02
CA GLN A 52 -7.92 13.74 14.25
C GLN A 52 -6.57 13.40 14.92
N TYR A 53 -5.46 13.65 14.22
CA TYR A 53 -4.12 13.45 14.78
C TYR A 53 -3.76 14.56 15.77
N VAL A 54 -3.09 14.16 16.86
CA VAL A 54 -2.56 15.12 17.86
C VAL A 54 -1.37 15.89 17.28
N ASN A 55 -0.51 15.20 16.51
CA ASN A 55 0.63 15.81 15.82
C ASN A 55 0.35 15.80 14.30
N ASN A 56 0.48 16.94 13.66
CA ASN A 56 0.18 17.18 12.27
C ASN A 56 1.44 17.27 11.38
N ASP A 57 2.52 16.50 11.67
CA ASP A 57 3.69 16.45 10.81
C ASP A 57 3.35 15.87 9.43
N PHE A 58 2.35 14.97 9.39
CA PHE A 58 1.80 14.40 8.15
C PHE A 58 0.29 14.58 8.09
N TYR A 59 -0.23 14.52 6.87
CA TYR A 59 -1.65 14.43 6.58
C TYR A 59 -1.88 13.40 5.48
N GLN A 60 -3.13 12.93 5.36
CA GLN A 60 -3.51 11.92 4.38
C GLN A 60 -4.46 12.49 3.33
N VAL A 61 -4.33 11.99 2.10
CA VAL A 61 -5.19 12.32 0.96
C VAL A 61 -5.77 11.02 0.42
N GLY A 62 -7.10 10.95 0.30
CA GLY A 62 -7.80 9.75 -0.16
C GLY A 62 -8.43 9.93 -1.52
N PHE A 63 -8.23 8.97 -2.41
CA PHE A 63 -8.84 8.92 -3.73
C PHE A 63 -9.64 7.62 -3.87
N TYR A 64 -10.88 7.73 -4.35
CA TYR A 64 -11.79 6.59 -4.52
C TYR A 64 -12.13 6.43 -6.01
N ARG A 65 -12.21 5.18 -6.49
CA ARG A 65 -12.47 4.85 -7.90
C ARG A 65 -13.68 5.57 -8.48
N ASN A 66 -14.70 5.83 -7.68
CA ASN A 66 -15.95 6.45 -8.14
C ASN A 66 -15.88 7.97 -8.30
N LEU A 67 -14.81 8.65 -7.87
CA LEU A 67 -14.77 10.12 -7.79
C LEU A 67 -13.93 10.79 -8.88
N SER A 68 -13.00 10.11 -9.57
CA SER A 68 -12.22 10.71 -10.67
C SER A 68 -11.01 9.88 -11.13
N SER A 69 -10.74 8.70 -10.56
CA SER A 69 -9.50 7.98 -10.82
C SER A 69 -9.80 6.66 -11.54
N GLU A 70 -9.16 6.45 -12.68
CA GLU A 70 -9.17 5.18 -13.40
C GLU A 70 -8.14 4.21 -12.78
N PHE A 71 -8.30 3.87 -11.50
CA PHE A 71 -7.47 2.84 -10.88
C PHE A 71 -7.73 1.49 -11.55
N LYS A 72 -6.66 0.76 -11.84
CA LYS A 72 -6.73 -0.53 -12.54
C LYS A 72 -7.00 -1.67 -11.56
N THR A 73 -6.37 -1.62 -10.39
CA THR A 73 -6.35 -2.70 -9.41
C THR A 73 -7.15 -2.36 -8.16
N PHE A 74 -6.92 -1.19 -7.58
CA PHE A 74 -7.47 -0.80 -6.27
C PHE A 74 -8.78 -0.03 -6.40
N ASP A 75 -9.62 -0.12 -5.37
CA ASP A 75 -10.88 0.64 -5.27
C ASP A 75 -10.67 1.99 -4.60
N ALA A 76 -9.61 2.09 -3.77
CA ALA A 76 -9.21 3.31 -3.10
C ALA A 76 -7.68 3.39 -3.01
N ILE A 77 -7.15 4.62 -3.06
CA ILE A 77 -5.75 4.95 -2.81
C ILE A 77 -5.69 5.98 -1.70
N GLN A 78 -4.81 5.78 -0.73
CA GLN A 78 -4.52 6.72 0.34
C GLN A 78 -3.03 7.07 0.32
N VAL A 79 -2.71 8.36 0.35
CA VAL A 79 -1.33 8.85 0.28
C VAL A 79 -1.05 9.73 1.48
N SER A 80 0.11 9.53 2.13
CA SER A 80 0.55 10.39 3.24
C SER A 80 1.65 11.33 2.80
N LEU A 81 1.46 12.60 3.08
CA LEU A 81 2.31 13.72 2.71
C LEU A 81 2.73 14.49 3.96
N LYS A 82 3.91 15.12 3.94
CA LYS A 82 4.33 16.02 5.01
C LYS A 82 3.58 17.35 4.96
N THR A 83 3.21 17.84 6.12
CA THR A 83 2.66 19.17 6.28
C THR A 83 3.71 20.22 5.88
N ASN A 84 3.26 21.25 5.15
CA ASN A 84 4.10 22.34 4.62
C ASN A 84 5.18 21.91 3.60
N ASP A 85 5.12 20.70 3.03
CA ASP A 85 5.96 20.34 1.89
C ASP A 85 5.33 20.87 0.58
N PRO A 86 5.94 21.87 -0.09
CA PRO A 86 5.41 22.44 -1.32
C PRO A 86 5.50 21.48 -2.52
N ASN A 87 6.30 20.41 -2.40
CA ASN A 87 6.51 19.42 -3.45
C ASN A 87 5.54 18.25 -3.38
N PHE A 88 4.78 18.11 -2.29
CA PHE A 88 3.82 17.01 -2.09
C PHE A 88 4.46 15.63 -2.26
N ILE A 89 5.62 15.42 -1.63
CA ILE A 89 6.35 14.15 -1.72
C ILE A 89 5.60 13.04 -0.96
N ILE A 90 5.50 11.86 -1.60
CA ILE A 90 4.83 10.67 -1.07
C ILE A 90 5.74 9.98 -0.04
N TYR A 91 5.29 9.88 1.21
CA TYR A 91 5.96 9.18 2.31
C TYR A 91 5.31 7.85 2.67
N SER A 92 4.03 7.73 2.39
CA SER A 92 3.28 6.47 2.47
C SER A 92 2.25 6.44 1.37
N ILE A 93 2.01 5.24 0.82
CA ILE A 93 0.94 5.00 -0.13
C ILE A 93 0.27 3.67 0.19
N GLY A 94 -1.06 3.67 0.25
CA GLY A 94 -1.87 2.48 0.45
C GLY A 94 -2.91 2.30 -0.64
N GLY A 95 -3.10 1.04 -1.07
CA GLY A 95 -4.18 0.62 -1.96
C GLY A 95 -5.18 -0.28 -1.22
N GLY A 96 -6.47 0.01 -1.35
CA GLY A 96 -7.56 -0.76 -0.76
C GLY A 96 -8.43 -1.46 -1.81
N ILE A 97 -8.83 -2.72 -1.56
CA ILE A 97 -9.81 -3.46 -2.36
C ILE A 97 -10.92 -3.94 -1.44
N PHE A 98 -12.18 -3.60 -1.74
CA PHE A 98 -13.34 -3.94 -0.92
C PHE A 98 -14.03 -5.21 -1.41
N TYR A 99 -14.38 -6.13 -0.49
CA TYR A 99 -14.90 -7.47 -0.81
C TYR A 99 -16.33 -7.73 -0.35
N ASN A 100 -17.03 -6.73 0.20
CA ASN A 100 -18.46 -6.85 0.58
C ASN A 100 -18.80 -8.16 1.33
N ASN A 101 -18.12 -8.43 2.45
CA ASN A 101 -18.25 -9.64 3.26
C ASN A 101 -17.83 -10.95 2.57
N ASN A 102 -16.81 -10.88 1.70
CA ASN A 102 -16.20 -12.06 1.09
C ASN A 102 -14.70 -12.12 1.41
N ILE A 103 -14.40 -12.39 2.66
CA ILE A 103 -13.02 -12.44 3.17
C ILE A 103 -12.13 -13.46 2.42
N GLN A 104 -12.71 -14.53 1.85
CA GLN A 104 -11.95 -15.54 1.11
C GLN A 104 -11.30 -14.97 -0.15
N ASN A 105 -11.97 -14.03 -0.82
CA ASN A 105 -11.41 -13.31 -1.97
C ASN A 105 -10.26 -12.39 -1.53
N CYS A 106 -10.37 -11.77 -0.32
CA CYS A 106 -9.28 -11.01 0.26
C CYS A 106 -8.04 -11.88 0.47
N TYR A 107 -8.17 -13.03 1.13
CA TYR A 107 -7.05 -13.95 1.37
C TYR A 107 -6.43 -14.46 0.06
N SER A 108 -7.24 -14.70 -0.97
CA SER A 108 -6.72 -15.10 -2.29
C SER A 108 -5.86 -14.02 -2.91
N LYS A 109 -6.31 -12.76 -2.88
CA LYS A 109 -5.56 -11.61 -3.40
C LYS A 109 -4.33 -11.28 -2.53
N GLN A 110 -4.45 -11.39 -1.21
CA GLN A 110 -3.33 -11.24 -0.29
C GLN A 110 -2.20 -12.21 -0.64
N ASN A 111 -2.52 -13.50 -0.86
CA ASN A 111 -1.53 -14.51 -1.24
C ASN A 111 -0.89 -14.26 -2.62
N GLU A 112 -1.63 -13.65 -3.55
CA GLU A 112 -1.09 -13.24 -4.86
C GLU A 112 -0.05 -12.13 -4.68
N LEU A 113 -0.40 -11.05 -3.96
CA LEU A 113 0.50 -9.93 -3.71
C LEU A 113 1.73 -10.33 -2.89
N ILE A 114 1.56 -11.18 -1.88
CA ILE A 114 2.69 -11.71 -1.09
C ILE A 114 3.71 -12.40 -2.01
N ARG A 115 3.24 -13.26 -2.93
CA ARG A 115 4.13 -13.95 -3.89
C ARG A 115 4.79 -12.98 -4.87
N GLU A 116 4.07 -11.98 -5.33
CA GLU A 116 4.62 -10.92 -6.19
C GLU A 116 5.76 -10.19 -5.48
N ILE A 117 5.54 -9.72 -4.25
CA ILE A 117 6.53 -8.99 -3.46
C ILE A 117 7.75 -9.88 -3.16
N GLN A 118 7.54 -11.14 -2.78
CA GLN A 118 8.63 -12.11 -2.53
C GLN A 118 9.49 -12.37 -3.77
N ASN A 119 8.90 -12.36 -4.96
CA ASN A 119 9.63 -12.55 -6.20
C ASN A 119 10.45 -11.31 -6.60
N LEU A 120 9.98 -10.11 -6.23
CA LEU A 120 10.66 -8.86 -6.51
C LEU A 120 11.83 -8.60 -5.55
N PHE A 121 11.64 -8.89 -4.25
CA PHE A 121 12.58 -8.58 -3.18
C PHE A 121 13.16 -9.87 -2.58
N LEU A 122 14.36 -10.27 -3.04
CA LEU A 122 14.96 -11.56 -2.65
C LEU A 122 15.57 -11.57 -1.24
N SER A 123 15.87 -10.41 -0.66
CA SER A 123 16.55 -10.28 0.65
C SER A 123 15.77 -9.31 1.54
N ILE A 124 14.61 -9.77 2.01
CA ILE A 124 13.72 -8.96 2.85
C ILE A 124 13.31 -9.80 4.06
N GLU A 125 13.21 -9.16 5.23
CA GLU A 125 12.67 -9.82 6.42
C GLU A 125 11.14 -9.92 6.30
N ILE A 126 10.59 -11.12 6.59
CA ILE A 126 9.16 -11.37 6.47
C ILE A 126 8.62 -11.80 7.82
N SER A 127 7.58 -11.12 8.27
CA SER A 127 6.83 -11.50 9.46
C SER A 127 5.33 -11.58 9.18
N ASN A 128 4.64 -12.44 9.93
CA ASN A 128 3.20 -12.63 9.78
C ASN A 128 2.49 -12.35 11.10
N PHE A 129 1.32 -11.76 11.01
CA PHE A 129 0.43 -11.53 12.13
C PHE A 129 -0.97 -12.05 11.80
N TYR A 130 -1.60 -12.71 12.77
CA TYR A 130 -3.02 -13.02 12.78
C TYR A 130 -3.57 -12.74 14.17
N GLY A 131 -4.63 -11.96 14.28
CA GLY A 131 -5.17 -11.60 15.58
C GLY A 131 -6.50 -10.84 15.50
N ASP A 132 -6.98 -10.45 16.66
CA ASP A 132 -8.19 -9.65 16.80
C ASP A 132 -7.93 -8.22 16.35
N HIS A 133 -8.94 -7.62 15.71
CA HIS A 133 -8.85 -6.21 15.33
C HIS A 133 -9.01 -5.33 16.58
N PRO A 134 -8.09 -4.38 16.87
CA PRO A 134 -8.12 -3.58 18.09
C PRO A 134 -9.38 -2.71 18.22
N GLU A 135 -9.98 -2.30 17.11
CA GLU A 135 -11.22 -1.50 17.10
C GLU A 135 -12.48 -2.34 17.41
N ASP A 136 -12.37 -3.67 17.47
CA ASP A 136 -13.47 -4.55 17.80
C ASP A 136 -13.29 -5.20 19.18
N ALA A 137 -13.79 -4.56 20.23
CA ALA A 137 -13.71 -5.09 21.59
C ALA A 137 -14.42 -6.44 21.78
N SER A 138 -15.23 -6.92 20.81
CA SER A 138 -15.85 -8.25 20.86
C SER A 138 -14.87 -9.36 20.50
N GLY A 139 -13.78 -9.06 19.79
CA GLY A 139 -12.83 -10.04 19.27
C GLY A 139 -13.36 -10.84 18.08
N GLU A 140 -14.52 -10.45 17.50
CA GLU A 140 -15.09 -11.14 16.34
C GLU A 140 -14.41 -10.73 15.02
N SER A 141 -13.93 -9.46 14.92
CA SER A 141 -13.18 -8.99 13.73
C SER A 141 -11.72 -9.43 13.80
N LYS A 142 -11.17 -9.83 12.66
CA LYS A 142 -9.80 -10.36 12.56
C LYS A 142 -8.96 -9.59 11.56
N ILE A 143 -7.64 -9.62 11.79
CA ILE A 143 -6.63 -9.14 10.85
C ILE A 143 -5.70 -10.29 10.50
N THR A 144 -5.43 -10.47 9.21
CA THR A 144 -4.34 -11.29 8.71
C THR A 144 -3.37 -10.38 7.99
N GLN A 145 -2.11 -10.34 8.40
CA GLN A 145 -1.12 -9.41 7.86
C GLN A 145 0.22 -10.10 7.60
N THR A 146 0.85 -9.75 6.49
CA THR A 146 2.24 -10.07 6.18
C THR A 146 3.01 -8.76 6.03
N ASN A 147 4.12 -8.65 6.77
CA ASN A 147 5.05 -7.52 6.71
C ASN A 147 6.31 -7.94 5.97
N PHE A 148 6.84 -7.01 5.19
CA PHE A 148 8.11 -7.08 4.48
C PHE A 148 8.94 -5.89 4.94
N ASP A 149 9.97 -6.14 5.76
CA ASP A 149 10.77 -5.10 6.39
C ASP A 149 12.13 -4.99 5.69
N PHE A 150 12.45 -3.79 5.21
CA PHE A 150 13.72 -3.48 4.55
C PHE A 150 14.80 -3.11 5.57
N GLU A 151 16.08 -3.22 5.19
CA GLU A 151 17.21 -2.86 6.06
C GLU A 151 17.16 -1.41 6.56
N ASN A 152 16.62 -0.49 5.75
CA ASN A 152 16.43 0.91 6.12
C ASN A 152 15.19 1.16 6.99
N LEU A 153 14.48 0.09 7.40
CA LEU A 153 13.25 0.09 8.19
C LEU A 153 12.02 0.70 7.47
N ASP A 154 12.08 0.88 6.16
CA ASP A 154 10.88 1.02 5.35
C ASP A 154 10.13 -0.32 5.32
N SER A 155 8.84 -0.33 5.04
CA SER A 155 8.07 -1.57 5.05
C SER A 155 6.97 -1.63 3.99
N ILE A 156 6.69 -2.85 3.52
CA ILE A 156 5.48 -3.16 2.77
C ILE A 156 4.59 -4.05 3.66
N ARG A 157 3.30 -3.74 3.75
CA ARG A 157 2.34 -4.52 4.52
C ARG A 157 1.16 -4.92 3.64
N VAL A 158 0.81 -6.20 3.66
CA VAL A 158 -0.37 -6.74 2.97
C VAL A 158 -1.30 -7.30 4.02
N SER A 159 -2.46 -6.67 4.21
CA SER A 159 -3.41 -7.01 5.27
C SER A 159 -4.78 -7.33 4.71
N CYS A 160 -5.46 -8.32 5.29
CA CYS A 160 -6.90 -8.53 5.14
C CYS A 160 -7.59 -8.23 6.47
N PHE A 161 -8.68 -7.48 6.38
CA PHE A 161 -9.55 -7.12 7.50
C PHE A 161 -10.88 -7.85 7.32
N ASP A 162 -11.20 -8.73 8.29
CA ASP A 162 -12.42 -9.53 8.37
C ASP A 162 -13.31 -8.90 9.46
N TRP A 163 -14.29 -8.11 9.03
CA TRP A 163 -15.11 -7.34 9.96
C TRP A 163 -16.32 -8.12 10.46
N SER A 164 -16.58 -8.04 11.75
CA SER A 164 -17.78 -8.63 12.34
C SER A 164 -19.06 -8.06 11.71
N GLU A 165 -20.09 -8.89 11.61
CA GLU A 165 -21.41 -8.47 11.10
C GLU A 165 -21.97 -7.28 11.89
N LYS A 166 -21.65 -7.18 13.17
CA LYS A 166 -22.04 -6.07 14.04
C LYS A 166 -21.43 -4.74 13.60
N LEU A 167 -20.12 -4.72 13.29
CA LEU A 167 -19.44 -3.51 12.85
C LEU A 167 -19.82 -3.14 11.42
N PHE A 168 -20.02 -4.12 10.57
CA PHE A 168 -20.60 -3.90 9.25
C PHE A 168 -21.96 -3.19 9.35
N LYS A 169 -22.89 -3.70 10.16
CA LYS A 169 -24.22 -3.08 10.31
C LYS A 169 -24.18 -1.69 10.95
N LYS A 170 -23.23 -1.45 11.86
CA LYS A 170 -23.17 -0.19 12.62
C LYS A 170 -22.43 0.92 11.86
N TYR A 171 -21.33 0.58 11.17
CA TYR A 171 -20.42 1.54 10.59
C TYR A 171 -20.25 1.38 9.08
N ASN A 172 -20.88 0.36 8.48
CA ASN A 172 -20.68 -0.04 7.08
C ASN A 172 -19.22 -0.43 6.77
N TRP A 173 -18.49 -0.95 7.79
CA TRP A 173 -17.15 -1.46 7.60
C TRP A 173 -17.21 -2.82 6.90
N THR A 174 -16.61 -2.92 5.74
CA THR A 174 -16.65 -4.12 4.91
C THR A 174 -15.29 -4.81 4.87
N ASP A 175 -15.29 -6.11 4.63
CA ASP A 175 -14.06 -6.86 4.43
C ASP A 175 -13.24 -6.21 3.31
N HIS A 176 -11.95 -6.04 3.56
CA HIS A 176 -11.09 -5.42 2.58
C HIS A 176 -9.63 -5.87 2.70
N LEU A 177 -8.93 -5.78 1.59
CA LEU A 177 -7.48 -5.84 1.52
C LEU A 177 -6.91 -4.43 1.63
N LYS A 178 -5.80 -4.29 2.33
CA LYS A 178 -4.97 -3.10 2.30
C LYS A 178 -3.51 -3.50 2.01
N LEU A 179 -2.94 -2.92 0.97
CA LEU A 179 -1.51 -2.95 0.67
C LEU A 179 -0.94 -1.58 1.00
N ASN A 180 0.05 -1.52 1.89
CA ASN A 180 0.71 -0.28 2.30
C ASN A 180 2.21 -0.35 2.00
N LEU A 181 2.74 0.76 1.49
CA LEU A 181 4.16 1.06 1.41
C LEU A 181 4.42 2.24 2.34
N ASP A 182 5.25 2.05 3.34
CA ASP A 182 5.50 3.06 4.37
C ASP A 182 7.00 3.31 4.52
N THR A 183 7.41 4.58 4.45
CA THR A 183 8.75 4.95 4.87
C THR A 183 8.87 4.80 6.39
N LYS A 184 10.09 4.51 6.87
CA LYS A 184 10.39 4.51 8.30
C LYS A 184 9.94 5.81 8.98
N GLU A 185 10.19 6.94 8.33
CA GLU A 185 9.84 8.25 8.88
C GLU A 185 8.34 8.40 9.13
N TYR A 186 7.51 7.96 8.18
CA TYR A 186 6.06 7.97 8.34
C TYR A 186 5.60 6.96 9.40
N SER A 187 6.16 5.75 9.38
CA SER A 187 5.84 4.70 10.37
C SER A 187 6.17 5.14 11.80
N ASP A 188 7.34 5.74 12.02
CA ASP A 188 7.74 6.27 13.32
C ASP A 188 6.80 7.38 13.80
N TRP A 189 6.42 8.30 12.90
CA TRP A 189 5.46 9.33 13.25
C TRP A 189 4.10 8.74 13.61
N LEU A 190 3.56 7.83 12.80
CA LEU A 190 2.25 7.22 13.03
C LEU A 190 2.20 6.46 14.37
N MET A 191 3.29 5.73 14.70
CA MET A 191 3.36 4.89 15.90
C MET A 191 3.59 5.68 17.18
N TYR A 192 4.38 6.75 17.14
CA TYR A 192 4.88 7.39 18.36
C TYR A 192 4.42 8.84 18.56
N LYS A 193 3.82 9.48 17.56
CA LYS A 193 3.51 10.91 17.60
C LYS A 193 2.11 11.29 17.14
N ALA A 194 1.48 10.47 16.30
CA ALA A 194 0.21 10.83 15.67
C ALA A 194 -0.96 10.86 16.66
N TYR A 195 -0.92 10.05 17.73
CA TYR A 195 -1.99 9.86 18.72
C TYR A 195 -1.55 10.21 20.15
#